data_5fadba1e228cbda6aad805c9381453dd
#
_entry.id   5fadba1e228cbda6aad805c9381453dd
#
_cell.length_a   1.000
_cell.length_b   1.000
_cell.length_c   1.000
_cell.angle_alpha   90.00
_cell.angle_beta   90.00
_cell.angle_gamma   90.00
#
_symmetry.space_group_name_H-M   'P 1'
#
loop_
_entity.id
_entity.type
_entity.pdbx_description
1 polymer ?
#
loop_
_entity_poly.entity_id
_entity_poly.type
_entity_poly.pdbx_seq_one_letter_code
_entity_poly.pdbx_strand_id
1 'polypeptide(L)'
;FPPIDQVIAGALRRDGSLWLRRPEHPEFLKLRLGIGTDLAKVEFEDQGDRKGLPDCLERVRRLRSDFSTISDVPVVMDLRAEGNLGLCGADGWLEQVQTAIGAQIAAEYSPAEVVTACLTSTSRLRVWEWLEWLPHSASPHSPLDSAVHLAADSPSCAALLEALEGILDDRSKRAKGKAAETPPRAPRETGT
;
A
#
# COMPACT_ATOMS: atom_id res chain seq x y z
N PHE A 1 -6.07 9.40 5.80
CA PHE A 1 -4.71 8.84 6.02
C PHE A 1 -3.94 9.76 6.97
N PRO A 2 -3.81 9.40 8.26
CA PRO A 2 -3.13 10.23 9.24
C PRO A 2 -1.63 10.37 8.94
N PRO A 3 -0.97 11.43 9.43
CA PRO A 3 0.49 11.54 9.41
C PRO A 3 1.16 10.43 10.21
N ILE A 4 2.41 10.09 9.87
CA ILE A 4 3.11 8.94 10.48
C ILE A 4 3.31 9.09 11.99
N ASP A 5 3.52 10.29 12.48
CA ASP A 5 3.64 10.59 13.91
C ASP A 5 2.37 10.24 14.68
N GLN A 6 1.19 10.51 14.11
CA GLN A 6 -0.10 10.12 14.69
C GLN A 6 -0.30 8.61 14.66
N VAL A 7 0.10 7.93 13.58
CA VAL A 7 0.04 6.47 13.46
C VAL A 7 0.88 5.81 14.56
N ILE A 8 2.15 6.26 14.72
CA ILE A 8 3.05 5.76 15.75
C ILE A 8 2.51 6.06 17.14
N ALA A 9 2.02 7.27 17.38
CA ALA A 9 1.46 7.64 18.68
C ALA A 9 0.22 6.80 19.04
N GLY A 10 -0.66 6.48 18.08
CA GLY A 10 -1.79 5.58 18.27
C GLY A 10 -1.35 4.16 18.65
N ALA A 11 -0.37 3.62 17.92
CA ALA A 11 0.18 2.30 18.20
C ALA A 11 0.84 2.21 19.59
N LEU A 12 1.61 3.22 19.99
CA LEU A 12 2.24 3.27 21.31
C LEU A 12 1.21 3.33 22.46
N ARG A 13 0.11 4.04 22.24
CA ARG A 13 -1.01 4.07 23.22
C ARG A 13 -1.88 2.83 23.18
N ARG A 14 -1.72 1.96 22.17
CA ARG A 14 -2.59 0.81 21.91
C ARG A 14 -4.07 1.20 21.89
N ASP A 15 -4.35 2.33 21.22
CA ASP A 15 -5.72 2.80 21.07
C ASP A 15 -6.49 2.01 19.99
N GLY A 16 -7.76 2.33 19.77
CA GLY A 16 -8.62 1.61 18.84
C GLY A 16 -8.22 1.71 17.35
N SER A 17 -7.18 2.49 17.02
CA SER A 17 -6.63 2.55 15.66
C SER A 17 -5.63 1.44 15.36
N LEU A 18 -5.09 0.78 16.39
CA LEU A 18 -4.14 -0.31 16.23
C LEU A 18 -4.82 -1.50 15.54
N TRP A 19 -4.24 -1.91 14.38
CA TRP A 19 -4.72 -3.03 13.56
C TRP A 19 -6.18 -2.91 13.10
N LEU A 20 -6.63 -1.67 12.88
CA LEU A 20 -8.01 -1.39 12.48
C LEU A 20 -8.29 -1.82 11.04
N ARG A 21 -7.29 -1.72 10.15
CA ARG A 21 -7.47 -2.02 8.72
C ARG A 21 -7.39 -3.51 8.46
N ARG A 22 -8.55 -4.15 8.45
CA ARG A 22 -8.74 -5.57 8.12
C ARG A 22 -8.89 -5.77 6.62
N PRO A 23 -8.81 -7.03 6.08
CA PRO A 23 -8.96 -7.31 4.65
C PRO A 23 -10.26 -6.79 4.03
N GLU A 24 -11.34 -6.68 4.81
CA GLU A 24 -12.63 -6.14 4.39
C GLU A 24 -12.67 -4.60 4.37
N HIS A 25 -11.71 -3.95 5.02
CA HIS A 25 -11.64 -2.50 5.06
C HIS A 25 -11.23 -1.95 3.67
N PRO A 26 -11.90 -0.90 3.16
CA PRO A 26 -11.63 -0.35 1.83
C PRO A 26 -10.22 0.24 1.68
N GLU A 27 -9.55 0.52 2.81
CA GLU A 27 -8.18 1.04 2.85
C GLU A 27 -7.14 -0.04 3.23
N PHE A 28 -7.51 -1.31 3.21
CA PHE A 28 -6.57 -2.39 3.46
C PHE A 28 -5.44 -2.40 2.42
N LEU A 29 -4.20 -2.41 2.89
CA LEU A 29 -2.96 -2.31 2.11
C LEU A 29 -2.82 -1.00 1.30
N LYS A 30 -3.51 0.06 1.71
CA LYS A 30 -3.23 1.42 1.21
C LYS A 30 -2.24 2.11 2.13
N LEU A 31 -1.13 2.54 1.57
CA LEU A 31 -0.03 3.18 2.30
C LEU A 31 0.07 4.65 1.94
N ARG A 32 0.23 5.49 2.95
CA ARG A 32 0.56 6.90 2.75
C ARG A 32 2.07 7.02 2.50
N LEU A 33 2.44 7.54 1.35
CA LEU A 33 3.85 7.75 0.96
C LEU A 33 4.37 9.13 1.36
N GLY A 34 3.48 10.10 1.51
CA GLY A 34 3.88 11.47 1.83
C GLY A 34 2.74 12.46 1.65
N ILE A 35 3.11 13.71 1.40
CA ILE A 35 2.22 14.80 1.03
C ILE A 35 2.62 15.27 -0.36
N GLY A 36 1.66 15.56 -1.20
CA GLY A 36 1.88 16.01 -2.57
C GLY A 36 0.69 16.74 -3.15
N THR A 37 0.66 16.81 -4.46
CA THR A 37 -0.45 17.39 -5.23
C THR A 37 -1.15 16.27 -5.98
N ASP A 38 -2.46 16.25 -5.95
CA ASP A 38 -3.31 15.30 -6.67
C ASP A 38 -4.36 16.03 -7.50
N LEU A 39 -4.99 15.33 -8.42
CA LEU A 39 -6.10 15.87 -9.19
C LEU A 39 -7.29 16.14 -8.28
N ALA A 40 -7.91 17.30 -8.44
CA ALA A 40 -9.15 17.60 -7.73
C ALA A 40 -10.26 16.69 -8.27
N LYS A 41 -10.96 15.99 -7.38
CA LYS A 41 -12.13 15.17 -7.72
C LYS A 41 -13.39 16.04 -7.83
N VAL A 42 -13.27 17.18 -8.53
CA VAL A 42 -14.38 18.10 -8.78
C VAL A 42 -14.89 17.85 -10.17
N GLU A 43 -16.12 17.39 -10.27
CA GLU A 43 -16.83 17.32 -11.55
C GLU A 43 -17.42 18.70 -11.85
N PHE A 44 -16.97 19.32 -12.93
CA PHE A 44 -17.57 20.53 -13.44
C PHE A 44 -18.69 20.13 -14.41
N GLU A 45 -19.95 20.37 -14.03
CA GLU A 45 -21.06 20.23 -14.98
C GLU A 45 -20.88 21.24 -16.11
N ASP A 46 -20.65 20.72 -17.30
CA ASP A 46 -20.54 21.53 -18.52
C ASP A 46 -21.94 21.77 -19.10
N GLN A 47 -22.56 22.87 -18.71
CA GLN A 47 -23.86 23.29 -19.30
C GLN A 47 -23.69 23.93 -20.68
N GLY A 48 -22.68 23.54 -21.45
CA GLY A 48 -22.48 23.95 -22.84
C GLY A 48 -21.71 25.26 -22.98
N ASP A 49 -20.43 25.17 -23.06
CA ASP A 49 -19.44 26.23 -23.34
C ASP A 49 -19.67 27.06 -24.60
N ARG A 50 -20.78 26.84 -25.31
CA ARG A 50 -20.95 27.35 -26.67
C ARG A 50 -21.71 28.67 -26.77
N LYS A 51 -22.25 29.19 -25.67
CA LYS A 51 -23.05 30.42 -25.67
C LYS A 51 -22.72 31.33 -24.49
N GLY A 52 -21.58 31.98 -24.53
CA GLY A 52 -21.20 32.95 -23.49
C GLY A 52 -20.31 34.06 -24.07
N LEU A 53 -20.22 35.16 -23.34
CA LEU A 53 -19.25 36.21 -23.66
C LEU A 53 -17.83 35.64 -23.56
N PRO A 54 -16.92 35.96 -24.52
CA PRO A 54 -15.56 35.43 -24.57
C PRO A 54 -14.80 35.56 -23.23
N ASP A 55 -14.94 36.72 -22.59
CA ASP A 55 -14.29 37.00 -21.29
C ASP A 55 -14.80 36.09 -20.15
N CYS A 56 -16.10 35.75 -20.16
CA CYS A 56 -16.68 34.82 -19.19
C CYS A 56 -16.16 33.38 -19.42
N LEU A 57 -16.08 32.96 -20.67
CA LEU A 57 -15.56 31.64 -21.04
C LEU A 57 -14.08 31.51 -20.65
N GLU A 58 -13.29 32.54 -20.88
CA GLU A 58 -11.87 32.55 -20.46
C GLU A 58 -11.74 32.48 -18.93
N ARG A 59 -12.59 33.19 -18.19
CA ARG A 59 -12.60 33.13 -16.73
C ARG A 59 -12.99 31.75 -16.21
N VAL A 60 -13.94 31.09 -16.83
CA VAL A 60 -14.34 29.71 -16.50
C VAL A 60 -13.18 28.72 -16.77
N ARG A 61 -12.49 28.86 -17.91
CA ARG A 61 -11.32 28.02 -18.21
C ARG A 61 -10.20 28.19 -17.17
N ARG A 62 -9.91 29.43 -16.77
CA ARG A 62 -8.91 29.70 -15.72
C ARG A 62 -9.32 29.07 -14.39
N LEU A 63 -10.56 29.25 -13.97
CA LEU A 63 -11.06 28.62 -12.73
C LEU A 63 -10.96 27.09 -12.80
N ARG A 64 -11.31 26.46 -13.93
CA ARG A 64 -11.13 25.02 -14.11
C ARG A 64 -9.68 24.60 -13.98
N SER A 65 -8.75 25.36 -14.58
CA SER A 65 -7.31 25.10 -14.44
C SER A 65 -6.83 25.26 -13.02
N ASP A 66 -7.21 26.35 -12.35
CA ASP A 66 -6.78 26.69 -10.99
C ASP A 66 -7.28 25.68 -9.95
N PHE A 67 -8.46 25.11 -10.17
CA PHE A 67 -9.07 24.10 -9.28
C PHE A 67 -8.96 22.67 -9.80
N SER A 68 -8.13 22.41 -10.81
CA SER A 68 -7.89 21.07 -11.34
C SER A 68 -7.01 20.21 -10.45
N THR A 69 -6.25 20.83 -9.56
CA THR A 69 -5.34 20.15 -8.63
C THR A 69 -5.53 20.65 -7.20
N ILE A 70 -5.26 19.78 -6.25
CA ILE A 70 -5.24 20.09 -4.82
C ILE A 70 -3.85 19.81 -4.30
N SER A 71 -3.24 20.79 -3.63
CA SER A 71 -1.95 20.65 -2.95
C SER A 71 -2.14 20.17 -1.51
N ASP A 72 -1.05 19.71 -0.90
CA ASP A 72 -0.97 19.29 0.51
C ASP A 72 -1.92 18.13 0.86
N VAL A 73 -2.20 17.27 -0.11
CA VAL A 73 -2.98 16.04 0.10
C VAL A 73 -2.08 14.82 0.32
N PRO A 74 -2.55 13.81 1.09
CA PRO A 74 -1.81 12.56 1.24
C PRO A 74 -1.65 11.86 -0.10
N VAL A 75 -0.42 11.56 -0.50
CA VAL A 75 -0.12 10.65 -1.60
C VAL A 75 -0.27 9.23 -1.08
N VAL A 76 -1.23 8.50 -1.62
CA VAL A 76 -1.58 7.15 -1.17
C VAL A 76 -1.38 6.16 -2.30
N MET A 77 -0.76 5.04 -1.98
CA MET A 77 -0.59 3.91 -2.88
C MET A 77 -1.42 2.72 -2.41
N ASP A 78 -2.10 2.06 -3.33
CA ASP A 78 -2.83 0.81 -3.08
C ASP A 78 -1.98 -0.40 -3.49
N LEU A 79 -1.35 -1.06 -2.50
CA LEU A 79 -0.51 -2.23 -2.75
C LEU A 79 -1.27 -3.42 -3.35
N ARG A 80 -2.59 -3.51 -3.13
CA ARG A 80 -3.40 -4.60 -3.74
C ARG A 80 -3.58 -4.40 -5.24
N ALA A 81 -3.70 -3.14 -5.66
CA ALA A 81 -3.87 -2.79 -7.06
C ALA A 81 -2.54 -2.80 -7.82
N GLU A 82 -1.50 -2.21 -7.22
CA GLU A 82 -0.20 -2.00 -7.85
C GLU A 82 0.75 -3.20 -7.72
N GLY A 83 0.62 -3.95 -6.63
CA GLY A 83 1.42 -5.16 -6.36
C GLY A 83 2.85 -4.89 -5.87
N ASN A 84 3.49 -3.82 -6.32
CA ASN A 84 4.87 -3.47 -5.91
C ASN A 84 5.09 -1.96 -5.88
N LEU A 85 6.12 -1.53 -5.14
CA LEU A 85 6.55 -0.14 -5.02
C LEU A 85 8.06 -0.05 -5.14
N GLY A 86 8.55 0.68 -6.14
CA GLY A 86 9.95 1.06 -6.28
C GLY A 86 10.20 2.45 -5.68
N LEU A 87 11.20 2.57 -4.81
CA LEU A 87 11.62 3.84 -4.23
C LEU A 87 13.03 4.18 -4.73
N CYS A 88 13.19 5.40 -5.27
CA CYS A 88 14.47 5.92 -5.74
C CYS A 88 14.73 7.28 -5.12
N GLY A 89 15.94 7.51 -4.61
CA GLY A 89 16.31 8.79 -4.00
C GLY A 89 17.63 8.70 -3.23
N ALA A 90 17.95 9.76 -2.49
CA ALA A 90 19.10 9.78 -1.61
C ALA A 90 18.92 8.81 -0.43
N ASP A 91 20.01 8.18 0.01
CA ASP A 91 19.96 7.11 1.03
C ASP A 91 19.20 7.49 2.30
N GLY A 92 19.51 8.64 2.90
CA GLY A 92 18.86 9.06 4.14
C GLY A 92 17.34 9.34 3.98
N TRP A 93 16.91 9.80 2.80
CA TRP A 93 15.49 9.93 2.47
C TRP A 93 14.83 8.58 2.27
N LEU A 94 15.48 7.67 1.56
CA LEU A 94 14.99 6.30 1.35
C LEU A 94 14.76 5.57 2.67
N GLU A 95 15.72 5.66 3.60
CA GLU A 95 15.60 5.05 4.92
C GLU A 95 14.40 5.59 5.71
N GLN A 96 14.16 6.90 5.67
CA GLN A 96 13.02 7.52 6.34
C GLN A 96 11.69 7.04 5.75
N VAL A 97 11.55 7.04 4.42
CA VAL A 97 10.33 6.59 3.75
C VAL A 97 10.06 5.11 4.00
N GLN A 98 11.08 4.27 3.89
CA GLN A 98 10.96 2.84 4.15
C GLN A 98 10.58 2.55 5.61
N THR A 99 11.20 3.24 6.55
CA THR A 99 10.84 3.12 7.98
C THR A 99 9.40 3.57 8.24
N ALA A 100 8.97 4.68 7.61
CA ALA A 100 7.59 5.15 7.73
C ALA A 100 6.57 4.16 7.15
N ILE A 101 6.87 3.53 6.02
CA ILE A 101 6.04 2.47 5.44
C ILE A 101 5.97 1.26 6.38
N GLY A 102 7.10 0.79 6.89
CA GLY A 102 7.16 -0.33 7.83
C GLY A 102 6.39 -0.05 9.12
N ALA A 103 6.49 1.17 9.66
CA ALA A 103 5.74 1.60 10.84
C ALA A 103 4.22 1.66 10.59
N GLN A 104 3.79 2.11 9.40
CA GLN A 104 2.38 2.04 9.01
C GLN A 104 1.89 0.59 8.95
N ILE A 105 2.65 -0.31 8.33
CA ILE A 105 2.29 -1.73 8.25
C ILE A 105 2.14 -2.30 9.66
N ALA A 106 3.08 -2.05 10.54
CA ALA A 106 3.07 -2.57 11.90
C ALA A 106 1.92 -2.03 12.76
N ALA A 107 1.50 -0.79 12.53
CA ALA A 107 0.47 -0.13 13.33
C ALA A 107 -0.95 -0.33 12.79
N GLU A 108 -1.13 -0.39 11.48
CA GLU A 108 -2.45 -0.37 10.86
C GLU A 108 -2.99 -1.77 10.51
N TYR A 109 -2.11 -2.77 10.32
CA TYR A 109 -2.49 -4.13 9.91
C TYR A 109 -2.14 -5.15 10.98
N SER A 110 -3.01 -6.15 11.12
CA SER A 110 -2.80 -7.24 12.09
C SER A 110 -1.70 -8.21 11.62
N PRO A 111 -0.83 -8.71 12.51
CA PRO A 111 0.15 -9.74 12.17
C PRO A 111 -0.47 -11.09 11.77
N ALA A 112 -1.77 -11.29 11.98
CA ALA A 112 -2.49 -12.44 11.47
C ALA A 112 -2.81 -12.35 9.96
N GLU A 113 -2.80 -11.14 9.42
CA GLU A 113 -3.20 -10.85 8.04
C GLU A 113 -2.04 -10.38 7.17
N VAL A 114 -1.08 -9.68 7.80
CA VAL A 114 0.11 -9.15 7.12
C VAL A 114 1.36 -9.63 7.84
N VAL A 115 2.20 -10.32 7.12
CA VAL A 115 3.52 -10.77 7.57
C VAL A 115 4.58 -9.98 6.82
N THR A 116 5.62 -9.58 7.53
CA THR A 116 6.73 -8.81 6.95
C THR A 116 7.98 -9.66 6.87
N ALA A 117 8.72 -9.52 5.77
CA ALA A 117 10.06 -10.05 5.61
C ALA A 117 10.94 -8.98 4.97
N CYS A 118 12.21 -8.95 5.33
CA CYS A 118 13.17 -7.97 4.84
C CYS A 118 14.43 -8.65 4.34
N LEU A 119 14.81 -8.33 3.10
CA LEU A 119 16.08 -8.65 2.50
C LEU A 119 16.91 -7.37 2.44
N THR A 120 18.06 -7.37 3.07
CA THR A 120 18.92 -6.19 3.16
C THR A 120 20.39 -6.59 2.98
N SER A 121 21.31 -5.64 3.10
CA SER A 121 22.73 -5.91 3.18
C SER A 121 23.22 -5.84 4.63
N THR A 122 24.31 -6.51 4.94
CA THR A 122 24.97 -6.44 6.26
C THR A 122 25.28 -5.02 6.70
N SER A 123 25.63 -4.14 5.76
CA SER A 123 25.89 -2.73 6.04
C SER A 123 24.64 -1.94 6.44
N ARG A 124 23.45 -2.37 6.05
CA ARG A 124 22.16 -1.73 6.33
C ARG A 124 21.33 -2.48 7.38
N LEU A 125 21.82 -3.58 7.93
CA LEU A 125 21.09 -4.39 8.89
C LEU A 125 20.56 -3.56 10.06
N ARG A 126 21.38 -2.67 10.61
CA ARG A 126 21.01 -1.81 11.75
C ARG A 126 19.77 -0.94 11.52
N VAL A 127 19.51 -0.58 10.27
CA VAL A 127 18.31 0.21 9.90
C VAL A 127 17.03 -0.62 10.07
N TRP A 128 17.15 -1.94 9.95
CA TRP A 128 16.03 -2.88 9.91
C TRP A 128 15.92 -3.79 11.14
N GLU A 129 16.88 -3.76 12.07
CA GLU A 129 16.88 -4.60 13.28
C GLU A 129 15.58 -4.48 14.10
N TRP A 130 14.93 -3.32 14.07
CA TRP A 130 13.66 -3.10 14.77
C TRP A 130 12.51 -3.98 14.27
N LEU A 131 12.58 -4.50 13.03
CA LEU A 131 11.59 -5.43 12.49
C LEU A 131 11.52 -6.74 13.29
N GLU A 132 12.62 -7.19 13.86
CA GLU A 132 12.67 -8.42 14.67
C GLU A 132 11.79 -8.34 15.92
N TRP A 133 11.54 -7.13 16.41
CA TRP A 133 10.69 -6.89 17.58
C TRP A 133 9.20 -6.81 17.25
N LEU A 134 8.86 -6.79 15.96
CA LEU A 134 7.47 -6.72 15.55
C LEU A 134 6.81 -8.11 15.53
N PRO A 135 5.56 -8.22 15.99
CA PRO A 135 4.82 -9.46 15.88
C PRO A 135 4.58 -9.92 14.43
N HIS A 136 4.75 -9.01 13.46
CA HIS A 136 4.64 -9.29 12.03
C HIS A 136 5.78 -10.14 11.47
N SER A 137 6.95 -10.12 12.12
CA SER A 137 8.12 -10.92 11.76
C SER A 137 8.22 -12.24 12.53
N ALA A 138 7.36 -12.44 13.53
CA ALA A 138 7.30 -13.66 14.35
C ALA A 138 5.87 -14.18 14.47
N SER A 139 5.02 -13.88 13.49
CA SER A 139 3.61 -14.27 13.52
C SER A 139 3.45 -15.80 13.46
N PRO A 140 2.64 -16.42 14.34
CA PRO A 140 2.29 -17.83 14.23
C PRO A 140 1.47 -18.13 12.98
N HIS A 141 0.97 -17.10 12.28
CA HIS A 141 0.26 -17.20 11.02
C HIS A 141 1.16 -16.99 9.81
N SER A 142 2.47 -16.83 10.05
CA SER A 142 3.43 -16.65 8.96
C SER A 142 3.50 -17.92 8.09
N PRO A 143 3.42 -17.78 6.78
CA PRO A 143 3.69 -18.89 5.88
C PRO A 143 5.19 -19.19 5.74
N LEU A 144 6.06 -18.37 6.33
CA LEU A 144 7.51 -18.54 6.37
C LEU A 144 7.90 -19.38 7.60
N ASP A 145 7.56 -20.65 7.60
CA ASP A 145 7.88 -21.58 8.69
C ASP A 145 9.32 -21.38 9.18
N SER A 146 9.52 -21.04 10.45
CA SER A 146 10.83 -20.88 11.08
C SER A 146 11.94 -20.13 10.30
N ALA A 147 11.62 -19.59 9.12
CA ALA A 147 12.56 -18.82 8.33
C ALA A 147 12.84 -17.47 9.00
N VAL A 148 14.07 -16.99 8.86
CA VAL A 148 14.48 -15.68 9.34
C VAL A 148 13.76 -14.63 8.52
N HIS A 149 12.94 -13.80 9.14
CA HIS A 149 12.20 -12.72 8.46
C HIS A 149 13.08 -11.51 8.12
N LEU A 150 14.27 -11.40 8.70
CA LEU A 150 15.29 -10.39 8.39
C LEU A 150 16.56 -11.08 7.95
N ALA A 151 16.90 -11.00 6.67
CA ALA A 151 18.05 -11.62 6.06
C ALA A 151 19.01 -10.56 5.52
N ALA A 152 20.30 -10.67 5.87
CA ALA A 152 21.33 -9.67 5.51
C ALA A 152 22.62 -10.28 4.94
N ASP A 153 22.84 -11.58 5.11
CA ASP A 153 23.96 -12.31 4.50
C ASP A 153 23.47 -13.18 3.34
N SER A 154 24.40 -13.60 2.48
CA SER A 154 24.08 -14.34 1.25
C SER A 154 23.31 -15.64 1.51
N PRO A 155 23.68 -16.49 2.49
CA PRO A 155 22.93 -17.72 2.78
C PRO A 155 21.52 -17.45 3.28
N SER A 156 21.34 -16.51 4.23
CA SER A 156 20.00 -16.19 4.76
C SER A 156 19.09 -15.53 3.74
N CYS A 157 19.65 -14.66 2.89
CA CYS A 157 18.91 -14.08 1.76
C CYS A 157 18.47 -15.14 0.75
N ALA A 158 19.33 -16.09 0.41
CA ALA A 158 18.97 -17.17 -0.51
C ALA A 158 17.86 -18.05 0.07
N ALA A 159 17.96 -18.44 1.33
CA ALA A 159 16.94 -19.23 2.02
C ALA A 159 15.60 -18.51 2.11
N LEU A 160 15.60 -17.21 2.42
CA LEU A 160 14.36 -16.41 2.48
C LEU A 160 13.73 -16.25 1.09
N LEU A 161 14.53 -16.03 0.04
CA LEU A 161 14.02 -15.96 -1.33
C LEU A 161 13.39 -17.28 -1.77
N GLU A 162 14.03 -18.41 -1.51
CA GLU A 162 13.48 -19.74 -1.84
C GLU A 162 12.13 -19.97 -1.12
N ALA A 163 12.04 -19.61 0.15
CA ALA A 163 10.79 -19.70 0.90
C ALA A 163 9.69 -18.81 0.32
N LEU A 164 10.00 -17.58 -0.06
CA LEU A 164 9.05 -16.65 -0.69
C LEU A 164 8.61 -17.16 -2.07
N GLU A 165 9.50 -17.67 -2.89
CA GLU A 165 9.16 -18.28 -4.19
C GLU A 165 8.22 -19.46 -4.02
N GLY A 166 8.48 -20.34 -3.05
CA GLY A 166 7.57 -21.45 -2.72
C GLY A 166 6.15 -21.00 -2.36
N ILE A 167 6.03 -19.93 -1.55
CA ILE A 167 4.73 -19.37 -1.18
C ILE A 167 4.00 -18.79 -2.39
N LEU A 168 4.72 -18.08 -3.27
CA LEU A 168 4.15 -17.48 -4.49
C LEU A 168 3.66 -18.57 -5.46
N ASP A 169 4.41 -19.63 -5.63
CA ASP A 169 4.04 -20.77 -6.45
C ASP A 169 2.78 -21.46 -5.93
N ASP A 170 2.70 -21.70 -4.64
CA ASP A 170 1.53 -22.32 -4.02
C ASP A 170 0.28 -21.44 -4.13
N ARG A 171 0.43 -20.13 -3.93
CA ARG A 171 -0.66 -19.17 -4.14
C ARG A 171 -1.13 -19.16 -5.60
N SER A 172 -0.19 -19.17 -6.54
CA SER A 172 -0.49 -19.22 -7.98
C SER A 172 -1.25 -20.48 -8.37
N LYS A 173 -0.83 -21.65 -7.86
CA LYS A 173 -1.52 -22.94 -8.10
C LYS A 173 -2.94 -22.92 -7.54
N ARG A 174 -3.14 -22.43 -6.30
CA ARG A 174 -4.47 -22.31 -5.68
C ARG A 174 -5.37 -21.33 -6.44
N ALA A 175 -4.87 -20.22 -6.93
CA ALA A 175 -5.63 -19.26 -7.71
C ALA A 175 -6.09 -19.88 -9.05
N LYS A 176 -5.23 -20.61 -9.74
CA LYS A 176 -5.57 -21.32 -10.98
C LYS A 176 -6.60 -22.43 -10.74
N GLY A 177 -6.48 -23.20 -9.67
CA GLY A 177 -7.45 -24.23 -9.28
C GLY A 177 -8.84 -23.64 -9.03
N LYS A 178 -8.92 -22.53 -8.27
CA LYS A 178 -10.17 -21.85 -7.96
C LYS A 178 -10.83 -21.22 -9.20
N ALA A 179 -10.04 -20.73 -10.15
CA ALA A 179 -10.55 -20.21 -11.42
C ALA A 179 -11.13 -21.31 -12.32
N ALA A 180 -10.57 -22.53 -12.26
CA ALA A 180 -11.08 -23.68 -13.01
C ALA A 180 -12.39 -24.26 -12.44
N GLU A 181 -12.65 -24.08 -11.15
CA GLU A 181 -13.87 -24.55 -10.47
C GLU A 181 -15.06 -23.59 -10.60
N THR A 182 -14.83 -22.34 -11.05
CA THR A 182 -15.92 -21.38 -11.19
C THR A 182 -16.66 -21.63 -12.50
N PRO A 183 -17.94 -22.08 -12.47
CA PRO A 183 -18.71 -22.33 -13.69
C PRO A 183 -18.91 -21.03 -14.47
N PRO A 184 -18.96 -21.07 -15.81
CA PRO A 184 -19.19 -19.89 -16.64
C PRO A 184 -20.51 -19.25 -16.25
N ARG A 185 -20.47 -17.95 -15.94
CA ARG A 185 -21.64 -17.14 -15.59
C ARG A 185 -22.64 -17.21 -16.74
N ALA A 186 -23.83 -17.76 -16.47
CA ALA A 186 -24.90 -17.81 -17.44
C ALA A 186 -25.17 -16.44 -18.07
N PRO A 187 -25.41 -16.34 -19.40
CA PRO A 187 -25.71 -15.08 -20.05
C PRO A 187 -26.97 -14.48 -19.41
N ARG A 188 -26.91 -13.19 -19.08
CA ARG A 188 -28.09 -12.43 -18.65
C ARG A 188 -29.06 -12.43 -19.81
N GLU A 189 -30.23 -13.06 -19.65
CA GLU A 189 -31.34 -12.89 -20.56
C GLU A 189 -31.71 -11.40 -20.57
N THR A 190 -31.47 -10.75 -21.71
CA THR A 190 -32.02 -9.44 -22.01
C THR A 190 -33.49 -9.64 -22.26
N GLY A 191 -34.31 -9.44 -21.22
CA GLY A 191 -35.75 -9.35 -21.35
C GLY A 191 -36.14 -8.23 -22.30
N THR A 192 -36.91 -8.56 -23.30
CA THR A 192 -37.67 -7.74 -24.23
C THR A 192 -38.65 -6.83 -23.48
#